data_e139f77d3f5b7058cad6f81e44dd6ad4
#
_entry.id   e139f77d3f5b7058cad6f81e44dd6ad4
#
_cell.length_a   1.000
_cell.length_b   1.000
_cell.length_c   1.000
_cell.angle_alpha   90.00
_cell.angle_beta   90.00
_cell.angle_gamma   90.00
#
_symmetry.space_group_name_H-M   'P 1'
#
loop_
_entity.id
_entity.type
_entity.pdbx_description
1 polymer ?
#
loop_
_entity_poly.entity_id
_entity_poly.type
_entity_poly.pdbx_seq_one_letter_code
_entity_poly.pdbx_strand_id
1 'polypeptide(L)'
;SGYFTLIMIVSLPEQIAPNRLAECVRTAEGVSRPYQVLVYPWKPQPNSAVPEPAERFVITAFGNDRPGIVRRFSEYLAGKDINIVDLYGHHEGSEFVLIGQVEVPKRWDVRMMQADLEQLGQDLGFTVKLQHENVFVATNQLRFTRPA
;
A
#
# COMPACT_ATOMS: atom_id res chain seq x y z
N SER A 1 -0.71 -19.83 -10.81
CA SER A 1 -2.08 -19.48 -10.37
C SER A 1 -2.04 -18.08 -9.77
N GLY A 2 -2.66 -17.11 -10.47
CA GLY A 2 -2.72 -15.73 -10.00
C GLY A 2 -4.00 -15.47 -9.21
N TYR A 3 -3.91 -14.61 -8.20
CA TYR A 3 -5.08 -14.05 -7.52
C TYR A 3 -5.43 -12.71 -8.17
N PHE A 4 -6.72 -12.47 -8.34
CA PHE A 4 -7.24 -11.17 -8.76
C PHE A 4 -8.03 -10.58 -7.60
N THR A 5 -7.67 -9.37 -7.19
CA THR A 5 -8.38 -8.62 -6.15
C THR A 5 -8.83 -7.29 -6.72
N LEU A 6 -10.07 -6.94 -6.49
CA LEU A 6 -10.65 -5.65 -6.86
C LEU A 6 -11.22 -4.97 -5.61
N ILE A 7 -10.81 -3.73 -5.38
CA ILE A 7 -11.34 -2.90 -4.30
C ILE A 7 -12.04 -1.70 -4.95
N MET A 8 -13.31 -1.50 -4.59
CA MET A 8 -14.13 -0.40 -5.11
C MET A 8 -14.85 0.32 -3.99
N ILE A 9 -14.98 1.64 -4.10
CA ILE A 9 -15.90 2.45 -3.31
C ILE A 9 -17.11 2.72 -4.19
N VAL A 10 -18.29 2.31 -3.72
CA VAL A 10 -19.55 2.47 -4.44
C VAL A 10 -20.57 3.21 -3.59
N SER A 11 -21.39 4.04 -4.24
CA SER A 11 -22.55 4.66 -3.59
C SER A 11 -23.78 3.80 -3.86
N LEU A 12 -24.47 3.43 -2.79
CA LEU A 12 -25.69 2.65 -2.88
C LEU A 12 -26.89 3.53 -2.53
N PRO A 13 -28.03 3.34 -3.19
CA PRO A 13 -29.30 3.88 -2.72
C PRO A 13 -29.59 3.41 -1.28
N GLU A 14 -30.21 4.26 -0.46
CA GLU A 14 -30.49 3.94 0.96
C GLU A 14 -31.31 2.64 1.17
N GLN A 15 -32.06 2.24 0.15
CA GLN A 15 -32.92 1.05 0.20
C GLN A 15 -32.13 -0.27 0.01
N ILE A 16 -30.84 -0.17 -0.40
CA ILE A 16 -30.03 -1.36 -0.68
C ILE A 16 -29.10 -1.64 0.50
N ALA A 17 -29.38 -2.70 1.22
CA ALA A 17 -28.48 -3.14 2.28
C ALA A 17 -27.13 -3.64 1.71
N PRO A 18 -25.98 -3.31 2.34
CA PRO A 18 -24.65 -3.72 1.86
C PRO A 18 -24.52 -5.25 1.63
N ASN A 19 -25.14 -6.06 2.47
CA ASN A 19 -25.12 -7.51 2.33
C ASN A 19 -25.79 -8.00 1.04
N ARG A 20 -26.81 -7.30 0.56
CA ARG A 20 -27.49 -7.62 -0.68
C ARG A 20 -26.60 -7.39 -1.90
N LEU A 21 -25.74 -6.36 -1.86
CA LEU A 21 -24.74 -6.14 -2.90
C LEU A 21 -23.75 -7.31 -2.97
N ALA A 22 -23.24 -7.76 -1.82
CA ALA A 22 -22.35 -8.91 -1.76
C ALA A 22 -22.97 -10.18 -2.35
N GLU A 23 -24.25 -10.41 -2.08
CA GLU A 23 -25.01 -11.55 -2.62
C GLU A 23 -25.20 -11.42 -4.14
N CYS A 24 -25.60 -10.26 -4.64
CA CYS A 24 -25.76 -10.01 -6.07
C CYS A 24 -24.46 -10.25 -6.85
N VAL A 25 -23.31 -9.80 -6.30
CA VAL A 25 -22.00 -10.02 -6.96
C VAL A 25 -21.63 -11.51 -6.96
N ARG A 26 -21.90 -12.23 -5.89
CA ARG A 26 -21.61 -13.69 -5.81
C ARG A 26 -22.47 -14.52 -6.76
N THR A 27 -23.70 -14.09 -7.00
CA THR A 27 -24.68 -14.81 -7.82
C THR A 27 -24.85 -14.26 -9.22
N ALA A 28 -24.02 -13.27 -9.64
CA ALA A 28 -24.07 -12.68 -10.97
C ALA A 28 -23.88 -13.75 -12.06
N GLU A 29 -24.68 -13.68 -13.10
CA GLU A 29 -24.58 -14.57 -14.25
C GLU A 29 -23.22 -14.45 -14.94
N GLY A 30 -22.66 -15.56 -15.39
CA GLY A 30 -21.34 -15.60 -16.04
C GLY A 30 -20.15 -15.79 -15.11
N VAL A 31 -20.37 -15.87 -13.79
CA VAL A 31 -19.31 -16.17 -12.82
C VAL A 31 -19.04 -17.67 -12.81
N SER A 32 -17.94 -18.09 -13.44
CA SER A 32 -17.49 -19.49 -13.47
C SER A 32 -16.79 -19.96 -12.20
N ARG A 33 -16.40 -19.04 -11.31
CA ARG A 33 -15.73 -19.32 -10.03
C ARG A 33 -16.29 -18.42 -8.93
N PRO A 34 -16.47 -18.94 -7.70
CA PRO A 34 -16.99 -18.14 -6.59
C PRO A 34 -16.02 -17.03 -6.23
N TYR A 35 -16.48 -15.78 -6.22
CA TYR A 35 -15.75 -14.65 -5.66
C TYR A 35 -15.94 -14.58 -4.15
N GLN A 36 -14.87 -14.24 -3.44
CA GLN A 36 -14.99 -13.78 -2.06
C GLN A 36 -15.32 -12.28 -2.11
N VAL A 37 -16.49 -11.92 -1.62
CA VAL A 37 -16.97 -10.53 -1.62
C VAL A 37 -17.13 -10.10 -0.18
N LEU A 38 -16.42 -9.01 0.17
CA LEU A 38 -16.54 -8.35 1.47
C LEU A 38 -17.08 -6.95 1.22
N VAL A 39 -18.11 -6.54 1.95
CA VAL A 39 -18.72 -5.21 1.85
C VAL A 39 -18.68 -4.57 3.24
N TYR A 40 -18.07 -3.40 3.33
CA TYR A 40 -18.01 -2.61 4.54
C TYR A 40 -18.56 -1.21 4.30
N PRO A 41 -19.35 -0.65 5.26
CA PRO A 41 -19.72 0.75 5.16
C PRO A 41 -18.45 1.62 5.25
N TRP A 42 -18.20 2.38 4.18
CA TRP A 42 -17.16 3.38 4.17
C TRP A 42 -17.70 4.69 4.76
N LYS A 43 -17.03 5.21 5.76
CA LYS A 43 -17.34 6.53 6.31
C LYS A 43 -16.18 7.46 5.95
N PRO A 44 -16.44 8.58 5.25
CA PRO A 44 -15.43 9.62 5.11
C PRO A 44 -14.92 10.00 6.50
N GLN A 45 -13.62 9.91 6.72
CA GLN A 45 -13.08 10.50 7.94
C GLN A 45 -13.24 12.01 7.81
N PRO A 46 -13.82 12.69 8.81
CA PRO A 46 -13.84 14.13 8.79
C PRO A 46 -12.38 14.60 8.75
N ASN A 47 -12.00 15.31 7.69
CA ASN A 47 -10.71 16.00 7.62
C ASN A 47 -10.68 17.06 8.74
N SER A 48 -10.18 16.67 9.88
CA SER A 48 -10.19 17.52 11.09
C SER A 48 -8.95 18.43 11.19
N ALA A 49 -8.05 18.40 10.21
CA ALA A 49 -6.92 19.33 10.17
C ALA A 49 -6.66 19.78 8.74
N VAL A 50 -6.22 21.03 8.58
CA VAL A 50 -5.62 21.49 7.33
C VAL A 50 -4.46 20.54 7.03
N PRO A 51 -4.44 19.87 5.87
CA PRO A 51 -3.38 18.93 5.57
C PRO A 51 -2.03 19.64 5.68
N GLU A 52 -1.15 19.14 6.51
CA GLU A 52 0.23 19.63 6.55
C GLU A 52 0.88 19.38 5.18
N PRO A 53 1.66 20.34 4.65
CA PRO A 53 2.38 20.11 3.40
C PRO A 53 3.24 18.86 3.49
N ALA A 54 2.96 17.90 2.62
CA ALA A 54 3.65 16.62 2.58
C ALA A 54 4.17 16.34 1.16
N GLU A 55 5.17 15.50 1.06
CA GLU A 55 5.73 15.02 -0.20
C GLU A 55 5.59 13.49 -0.26
N ARG A 56 5.45 12.97 -1.48
CA ARG A 56 5.29 11.53 -1.69
C ARG A 56 6.64 10.84 -1.85
N PHE A 57 6.79 9.77 -1.11
CA PHE A 57 7.94 8.89 -1.17
C PHE A 57 7.50 7.44 -1.35
N VAL A 58 8.42 6.64 -1.86
CA VAL A 58 8.25 5.18 -1.97
C VAL A 58 9.30 4.52 -1.08
N ILE A 59 8.82 3.67 -0.18
CA ILE A 59 9.64 2.76 0.63
C ILE A 59 9.65 1.42 -0.07
N THR A 60 10.85 0.90 -0.35
CA THR A 60 11.03 -0.47 -0.83
C THR A 60 11.83 -1.25 0.21
N ALA A 61 11.31 -2.36 0.68
CA ALA A 61 12.02 -3.27 1.57
C ALA A 61 12.08 -4.67 0.95
N PHE A 62 13.26 -5.27 0.95
CA PHE A 62 13.52 -6.59 0.40
C PHE A 62 14.31 -7.43 1.40
N GLY A 63 13.89 -8.67 1.63
CA GLY A 63 14.57 -9.59 2.54
C GLY A 63 13.83 -10.90 2.72
N ASN A 64 14.27 -11.71 3.67
CA ASN A 64 13.59 -12.95 4.01
C ASN A 64 12.30 -12.65 4.79
N ASP A 65 11.23 -13.35 4.45
CA ASP A 65 9.96 -13.21 5.17
C ASP A 65 10.13 -13.53 6.65
N ARG A 66 9.72 -12.57 7.47
CA ARG A 66 9.71 -12.70 8.92
C ARG A 66 8.43 -12.12 9.51
N PRO A 67 7.83 -12.77 10.49
CA PRO A 67 6.67 -12.21 11.18
C PRO A 67 6.95 -10.82 11.76
N GLY A 68 6.02 -9.89 11.52
CA GLY A 68 6.06 -8.57 12.13
C GLY A 68 6.74 -7.47 11.32
N ILE A 69 7.27 -7.74 10.11
CA ILE A 69 7.90 -6.72 9.26
C ILE A 69 6.94 -5.55 8.98
N VAL A 70 5.74 -5.83 8.49
CA VAL A 70 4.73 -4.81 8.18
C VAL A 70 4.36 -4.01 9.42
N ARG A 71 4.19 -4.67 10.56
CA ARG A 71 3.90 -4.04 11.85
C ARG A 71 4.97 -3.04 12.24
N ARG A 72 6.24 -3.43 12.22
CA ARG A 72 7.37 -2.57 12.62
C ARG A 72 7.50 -1.34 11.73
N PHE A 73 7.34 -1.50 10.41
CA PHE A 73 7.32 -0.36 9.50
C PHE A 73 6.12 0.56 9.76
N SER A 74 4.94 0.00 9.95
CA SER A 74 3.74 0.79 10.24
C SER A 74 3.83 1.53 11.57
N GLU A 75 4.39 0.92 12.62
CA GLU A 75 4.63 1.56 13.92
C GLU A 75 5.61 2.74 13.80
N TYR A 76 6.70 2.58 13.03
CA TYR A 76 7.66 3.65 12.77
C TYR A 76 6.99 4.83 12.04
N LEU A 77 6.25 4.56 10.97
CA LEU A 77 5.57 5.57 10.18
C LEU A 77 4.49 6.30 10.99
N ALA A 78 3.69 5.56 11.75
CA ALA A 78 2.66 6.12 12.63
C ALA A 78 3.26 7.02 13.72
N GLY A 79 4.40 6.64 14.29
CA GLY A 79 5.11 7.47 15.29
C GLY A 79 5.64 8.80 14.75
N LYS A 80 5.67 8.96 13.43
CA LYS A 80 6.08 10.21 12.73
C LYS A 80 4.91 10.90 12.02
N ASP A 81 3.67 10.48 12.23
CA ASP A 81 2.46 10.97 11.54
C ASP A 81 2.57 10.86 10.00
N ILE A 82 3.26 9.83 9.51
CA ILE A 82 3.42 9.57 8.09
C ILE A 82 2.25 8.71 7.62
N ASN A 83 1.51 9.22 6.64
CA ASN A 83 0.38 8.50 6.06
C ASN A 83 0.86 7.46 5.04
N ILE A 84 0.34 6.24 5.14
CA ILE A 84 0.52 5.20 4.12
C ILE A 84 -0.61 5.37 3.09
N VAL A 85 -0.26 5.69 1.85
CA VAL A 85 -1.21 5.87 0.74
C VAL A 85 -1.54 4.54 0.11
N ASP A 86 -0.51 3.71 -0.11
CA ASP A 86 -0.62 2.38 -0.69
C ASP A 86 0.46 1.47 -0.14
N LEU A 87 0.14 0.17 -0.03
CA LEU A 87 1.06 -0.83 0.48
C LEU A 87 0.90 -2.13 -0.29
N TYR A 88 1.97 -2.55 -0.94
CA TYR A 88 2.04 -3.78 -1.70
C TYR A 88 3.06 -4.72 -1.07
N GLY A 89 2.66 -5.96 -0.83
CA GLY A 89 3.53 -7.04 -0.37
C GLY A 89 3.53 -8.20 -1.35
N HIS A 90 4.70 -8.67 -1.72
CA HIS A 90 4.86 -9.85 -2.56
C HIS A 90 5.78 -10.86 -1.89
N HIS A 91 5.39 -12.11 -1.95
CA HIS A 91 6.10 -13.23 -1.35
C HIS A 91 6.45 -14.25 -2.43
N GLU A 92 7.72 -14.59 -2.55
CA GLU A 92 8.21 -15.62 -3.48
C GLU A 92 9.23 -16.52 -2.78
N GLY A 93 8.84 -17.77 -2.53
CA GLY A 93 9.66 -18.70 -1.75
C GLY A 93 9.89 -18.21 -0.32
N SER A 94 11.13 -17.94 0.05
CA SER A 94 11.50 -17.35 1.36
C SER A 94 11.67 -15.83 1.31
N GLU A 95 11.58 -15.25 0.11
CA GLU A 95 11.80 -13.80 -0.08
C GLU A 95 10.48 -13.03 0.03
N PHE A 96 10.57 -11.85 0.59
CA PHE A 96 9.46 -10.93 0.73
C PHE A 96 9.87 -9.53 0.25
N VAL A 97 9.05 -8.95 -0.58
CA VAL A 97 9.20 -7.57 -1.05
C VAL A 97 8.03 -6.75 -0.53
N LEU A 98 8.33 -5.63 0.10
CA LEU A 98 7.34 -4.65 0.54
C LEU A 98 7.59 -3.34 -0.23
N ILE A 99 6.56 -2.81 -0.85
CA ILE A 99 6.58 -1.50 -1.51
C ILE A 99 5.46 -0.66 -0.90
N GLY A 100 5.81 0.44 -0.25
CA GLY A 100 4.86 1.35 0.37
C GLY A 100 4.96 2.75 -0.23
N GLN A 101 3.85 3.31 -0.68
CA GLN A 101 3.76 4.73 -1.02
C GLN A 101 3.30 5.49 0.22
N VAL A 102 4.06 6.53 0.60
CA VAL A 102 3.84 7.28 1.84
C VAL A 102 3.83 8.78 1.59
N GLU A 103 3.06 9.52 2.39
CA GLU A 103 3.07 10.98 2.45
C GLU A 103 3.85 11.42 3.67
N VAL A 104 5.00 12.02 3.42
CA VAL A 104 5.94 12.48 4.46
C VAL A 104 5.75 13.98 4.68
N PRO A 105 5.37 14.40 5.90
CA PRO A 105 5.32 15.82 6.25
C PRO A 105 6.67 16.51 6.04
N LYS A 106 6.66 17.70 5.46
CA LYS A 106 7.90 18.46 5.14
C LYS A 106 8.76 18.83 6.34
N ARG A 107 8.24 18.71 7.56
CA ARG A 107 9.00 18.91 8.80
C ARG A 107 10.07 17.84 9.06
N TRP A 108 9.97 16.68 8.41
CA TRP A 108 10.91 15.57 8.60
C TRP A 108 12.11 15.66 7.69
N ASP A 109 13.29 15.42 8.24
CA ASP A 109 14.52 15.26 7.45
C ASP A 109 14.52 13.86 6.80
N VAL A 110 14.47 13.85 5.47
CA VAL A 110 14.44 12.61 4.66
C VAL A 110 15.68 11.75 4.85
N ARG A 111 16.86 12.38 5.10
CA ARG A 111 18.11 11.63 5.32
C ARG A 111 18.10 10.91 6.66
N MET A 112 17.58 11.54 7.70
CA MET A 112 17.36 10.88 8.99
C MET A 112 16.38 9.73 8.86
N MET A 113 15.27 9.94 8.16
CA MET A 113 14.29 8.88 7.91
C MET A 113 14.88 7.70 7.14
N GLN A 114 15.70 7.95 6.12
CA GLN A 114 16.40 6.89 5.39
C GLN A 114 17.29 6.09 6.34
N ALA A 115 18.08 6.74 7.20
CA ALA A 115 18.94 6.06 8.17
C ALA A 115 18.15 5.24 9.20
N ASP A 116 17.06 5.79 9.72
CA ASP A 116 16.17 5.08 10.66
C ASP A 116 15.56 3.82 10.00
N LEU A 117 15.08 3.95 8.75
CA LEU A 117 14.46 2.85 8.01
C LEU A 117 15.50 1.79 7.61
N GLU A 118 16.72 2.18 7.27
CA GLU A 118 17.82 1.26 7.01
C GLU A 118 18.19 0.47 8.29
N GLN A 119 18.28 1.14 9.42
CA GLN A 119 18.54 0.49 10.71
C GLN A 119 17.43 -0.49 11.08
N LEU A 120 16.16 -0.05 10.93
CA LEU A 120 14.99 -0.91 11.16
C LEU A 120 15.02 -2.15 10.24
N GLY A 121 15.40 -1.95 8.98
CA GLY A 121 15.56 -3.03 8.01
C GLY A 121 16.66 -4.01 8.42
N GLN A 122 17.84 -3.51 8.80
CA GLN A 122 18.96 -4.33 9.23
C GLN A 122 18.59 -5.23 10.43
N ASP A 123 17.90 -4.68 11.43
CA ASP A 123 17.42 -5.40 12.59
C ASP A 123 16.48 -6.57 12.23
N LEU A 124 15.78 -6.44 11.11
CA LEU A 124 14.82 -7.41 10.60
C LEU A 124 15.38 -8.29 9.47
N GLY A 125 16.61 -8.03 9.02
CA GLY A 125 17.24 -8.75 7.90
C GLY A 125 16.72 -8.29 6.52
N PHE A 126 16.33 -7.02 6.41
CA PHE A 126 15.85 -6.40 5.18
C PHE A 126 16.78 -5.30 4.70
N THR A 127 16.92 -5.19 3.38
CA THR A 127 17.46 -4.00 2.73
C THR A 127 16.31 -3.04 2.46
N VAL A 128 16.43 -1.79 2.92
CA VAL A 128 15.37 -0.78 2.80
C VAL A 128 15.86 0.44 2.03
N LYS A 129 15.00 0.96 1.16
CA LYS A 129 15.23 2.19 0.41
C LYS A 129 14.03 3.12 0.57
N LEU A 130 14.32 4.41 0.77
CA LEU A 130 13.35 5.50 0.70
C LEU A 130 13.70 6.36 -0.50
N GLN A 131 12.78 6.55 -1.44
CA GLN A 131 12.99 7.33 -2.65
C GLN A 131 11.84 8.30 -2.85
N HIS A 132 12.12 9.52 -3.29
CA HIS A 132 11.05 10.41 -3.74
C HIS A 132 10.28 9.76 -4.90
N GLU A 133 8.96 9.91 -4.93
CA GLU A 133 8.09 9.26 -5.92
C GLU A 133 8.56 9.48 -7.36
N ASN A 134 8.94 10.72 -7.71
CA ASN A 134 9.43 11.04 -9.05
C ASN A 134 10.70 10.27 -9.43
N VAL A 135 11.60 10.05 -8.46
CA VAL A 135 12.83 9.27 -8.68
C VAL A 135 12.51 7.81 -8.88
N PHE A 136 11.61 7.27 -8.04
CA PHE A 136 11.14 5.89 -8.15
C PHE A 136 10.49 5.63 -9.51
N VAL A 137 9.57 6.49 -9.94
CA VAL A 137 8.91 6.39 -11.26
C VAL A 137 9.93 6.47 -12.39
N ALA A 138 10.86 7.44 -12.36
CA ALA A 138 11.86 7.61 -13.41
C ALA A 138 12.81 6.41 -13.54
N THR A 139 13.17 5.77 -12.42
CA THR A 139 14.10 4.63 -12.41
C THR A 139 13.42 3.29 -12.73
N ASN A 140 12.11 3.18 -12.50
CA ASN A 140 11.37 1.94 -12.72
C ASN A 140 10.46 1.97 -13.97
N GLN A 141 10.47 3.06 -14.75
CA GLN A 141 9.81 3.08 -16.04
C GLN A 141 10.57 2.17 -17.02
N LEU A 142 9.96 1.03 -17.34
CA LEU A 142 10.40 0.19 -18.45
C LEU A 142 10.16 0.96 -19.76
N ARG A 143 11.22 1.52 -20.33
CA ARG A 143 11.17 2.08 -21.67
C ARG A 143 11.12 0.90 -22.65
N PHE A 144 9.93 0.52 -23.06
CA PHE A 144 9.78 -0.33 -24.25
C PHE A 144 10.20 0.53 -25.45
N THR A 145 11.47 0.48 -25.84
CA THR A 145 11.93 1.00 -27.10
C THR A 145 11.27 0.12 -28.18
N ARG A 146 10.25 0.65 -28.85
CA ARG A 146 9.72 0.01 -30.05
C ARG A 146 10.88 -0.08 -31.04
N PRO A 147 11.29 -1.24 -31.55
CA PRO A 147 12.23 -1.29 -32.66
C PRO A 147 11.57 -0.60 -33.85
N ALA A 148 12.34 0.26 -34.50
CA ALA A 148 11.94 0.97 -35.71
C ALA A 148 11.65 -0.02 -36.83
#